data_4a8f1279372edef5ff12b3a5b34d048a
#
_entry.id   4a8f1279372edef5ff12b3a5b34d048a
#
_cell.length_a   1.000
_cell.length_b   1.000
_cell.length_c   1.000
_cell.angle_alpha   90.00
_cell.angle_beta   90.00
_cell.angle_gamma   90.00
#
_symmetry.space_group_name_H-M   'P 1'
#
loop_
_entity.id
_entity.type
_entity.pdbx_description
1 polymer ?
#
loop_
_entity_poly.entity_id
_entity_poly.type
_entity_poly.pdbx_seq_one_letter_code
_entity_poly.pdbx_strand_id
1 'polypeptide(L)'
;RCPMELSTYFRINAANTGQFERTLIVADDDSYVSYLEGCTAPQRDENQLHAAIVEIVVHDRAEVKYSTVQNWYPGDAEGKGGIYNFVTKRGHCKGVDSKLSWTQVETGSAITWKYPSTILKGDNSSSEFYSVAVTNNFQQADTGTKMIHIGRNTRSRIISKGISAGRSQNSYRGLVKMLP
;
A
#
# COMPACT_ATOMS: atom_id res chain seq x y z
N ARG A 1 12.26 -20.35 -3.72
CA ARG A 1 10.91 -20.12 -3.17
C ARG A 1 11.02 -19.90 -1.66
N CYS A 2 10.49 -18.78 -1.15
CA CYS A 2 10.35 -18.60 0.28
C CYS A 2 9.30 -19.60 0.79
N PRO A 3 9.63 -20.52 1.70
CA PRO A 3 8.72 -21.61 2.11
C PRO A 3 7.61 -21.12 3.05
N MET A 4 7.74 -19.91 3.59
CA MET A 4 6.82 -19.34 4.57
C MET A 4 6.34 -17.96 4.10
N GLU A 5 5.17 -17.58 4.55
CA GLU A 5 4.72 -16.20 4.48
C GLU A 5 5.52 -15.34 5.45
N LEU A 6 6.04 -14.23 4.96
CA LEU A 6 6.74 -13.26 5.80
C LEU A 6 5.73 -12.27 6.36
N SER A 7 5.82 -11.96 7.64
CA SER A 7 4.97 -10.94 8.24
C SER A 7 5.79 -9.97 9.08
N THR A 8 5.38 -8.72 9.05
CA THR A 8 5.92 -7.66 9.91
C THR A 8 4.77 -6.94 10.57
N TYR A 9 4.95 -6.63 11.83
CA TYR A 9 3.99 -5.88 12.61
C TYR A 9 4.64 -4.62 13.19
N PHE A 10 4.15 -3.46 12.80
CA PHE A 10 4.62 -2.17 13.28
C PHE A 10 3.64 -1.59 14.31
N ARG A 11 4.18 -1.06 15.39
CA ARG A 11 3.39 -0.46 16.45
C ARG A 11 4.03 0.85 16.93
N ILE A 12 3.28 1.94 16.84
CA ILE A 12 3.65 3.21 17.49
C ILE A 12 3.30 3.09 18.98
N ASN A 13 4.26 3.30 19.86
CA ASN A 13 4.06 3.09 21.30
C ASN A 13 4.37 4.31 22.18
N ALA A 14 4.87 5.40 21.61
CA ALA A 14 5.20 6.63 22.34
C ALA A 14 4.27 7.78 21.95
N ALA A 15 4.02 8.69 22.90
CA ALA A 15 3.26 9.91 22.68
C ALA A 15 4.11 10.96 21.93
N ASN A 16 3.47 11.89 21.23
CA ASN A 16 4.11 13.01 20.53
C ASN A 16 5.25 12.59 19.60
N THR A 17 5.10 11.42 18.95
CA THR A 17 6.13 10.86 18.07
C THR A 17 5.58 10.56 16.70
N GLY A 18 6.49 10.51 15.70
CA GLY A 18 6.25 9.94 14.39
C GLY A 18 6.98 8.63 14.22
N GLN A 19 6.43 7.75 13.44
CA GLN A 19 7.10 6.53 12.97
C GLN A 19 7.47 6.70 11.49
N PHE A 20 8.76 6.48 11.21
CA PHE A 20 9.29 6.51 9.86
C PHE A 20 9.86 5.13 9.54
N GLU A 21 9.43 4.56 8.45
CA GLU A 21 9.87 3.22 8.05
C GLU A 21 10.20 3.16 6.56
N ARG A 22 11.15 2.31 6.24
CA ARG A 22 11.49 1.99 4.86
C ARG A 22 11.69 0.49 4.71
N THR A 23 10.91 -0.12 3.83
CA THR A 23 10.99 -1.54 3.49
C THR A 23 11.49 -1.68 2.06
N LEU A 24 12.52 -2.52 1.88
CA LEU A 24 13.00 -2.93 0.56
C LEU A 24 12.85 -4.44 0.42
N ILE A 25 12.17 -4.87 -0.64
CA ILE A 25 12.07 -6.27 -1.03
C ILE A 25 12.71 -6.43 -2.41
N VAL A 26 13.67 -7.32 -2.52
CA VAL A 26 14.26 -7.72 -3.80
C VAL A 26 13.95 -9.20 -3.99
N ALA A 27 13.17 -9.51 -5.01
CA ALA A 27 12.83 -10.87 -5.41
C ALA A 27 13.70 -11.23 -6.62
N ASP A 28 14.72 -12.08 -6.38
CA ASP A 28 15.61 -12.59 -7.43
C ASP A 28 14.88 -13.54 -8.36
N ASP A 29 15.53 -13.91 -9.46
CA ASP A 29 14.95 -14.77 -10.50
C ASP A 29 14.29 -16.02 -9.92
N ASP A 30 13.15 -16.40 -10.51
CA ASP A 30 12.37 -17.59 -10.16
C ASP A 30 11.90 -17.63 -8.68
N SER A 31 11.97 -16.54 -7.96
CA SER A 31 11.57 -16.49 -6.55
C SER A 31 10.09 -16.19 -6.37
N TYR A 32 9.56 -16.61 -5.23
CA TYR A 32 8.20 -16.28 -4.78
C TYR A 32 8.24 -15.74 -3.36
N VAL A 33 7.62 -14.58 -3.14
CA VAL A 33 7.51 -13.94 -1.84
C VAL A 33 6.05 -13.58 -1.57
N SER A 34 5.52 -14.03 -0.44
CA SER A 34 4.28 -13.53 0.14
C SER A 34 4.60 -12.76 1.43
N TYR A 35 4.22 -11.50 1.48
CA TYR A 35 4.53 -10.61 2.60
C TYR A 35 3.27 -9.93 3.10
N LEU A 36 3.03 -10.00 4.41
CA LEU A 36 1.94 -9.35 5.10
C LEU A 36 2.47 -8.30 6.07
N GLU A 37 2.02 -7.07 5.92
CA GLU A 37 2.29 -5.97 6.84
C GLU A 37 1.04 -5.62 7.64
N GLY A 38 1.16 -5.65 8.94
CA GLY A 38 0.14 -5.19 9.88
C GLY A 38 0.62 -3.96 10.64
N CYS A 39 -0.21 -2.92 10.70
CA CYS A 39 0.13 -1.71 11.43
C CYS A 39 -1.00 -1.31 12.37
N THR A 40 -0.66 -0.97 13.61
CA THR A 40 -1.61 -0.42 14.60
C THR A 40 -0.97 0.64 15.47
N ALA A 41 -1.80 1.49 16.05
CA ALA A 41 -1.41 2.44 17.10
C ALA A 41 -2.44 2.45 18.23
N PRO A 42 -2.02 2.73 19.48
CA PRO A 42 -2.94 2.95 20.58
C PRO A 42 -3.78 4.21 20.36
N GLN A 43 -4.94 4.24 21.00
CA GLN A 43 -5.81 5.43 21.02
C GLN A 43 -5.18 6.53 21.86
N ARG A 44 -5.05 7.72 21.30
CA ARG A 44 -4.54 8.93 21.97
C ARG A 44 -5.25 10.17 21.44
N ASP A 45 -5.48 11.15 22.30
CA ASP A 45 -6.16 12.41 21.94
C ASP A 45 -5.27 13.40 21.17
N GLU A 46 -4.18 12.93 20.64
CA GLU A 46 -3.21 13.70 19.86
C GLU A 46 -3.02 13.08 18.47
N ASN A 47 -2.62 13.90 17.51
CA ASN A 47 -2.26 13.40 16.18
C ASN A 47 -0.87 12.80 16.21
N GLN A 48 -0.70 11.65 15.56
CA GLN A 48 0.57 11.00 15.38
C GLN A 48 0.82 10.73 13.89
N LEU A 49 2.06 10.85 13.46
CA LEU A 49 2.47 10.61 12.08
C LEU A 49 3.00 9.19 11.91
N HIS A 50 2.44 8.49 10.94
CA HIS A 50 3.06 7.30 10.35
C HIS A 50 3.43 7.63 8.90
N ALA A 51 4.72 7.57 8.60
CA ALA A 51 5.23 7.78 7.24
C ALA A 51 6.08 6.59 6.81
N ALA A 52 5.70 5.94 5.72
CA ALA A 52 6.37 4.75 5.24
C ALA A 52 6.73 4.82 3.75
N ILE A 53 7.86 4.22 3.40
CA ILE A 53 8.28 3.97 2.02
C ILE A 53 8.47 2.47 1.86
N VAL A 54 7.81 1.89 0.86
CA VAL A 54 8.00 0.50 0.45
C VAL A 54 8.51 0.46 -0.97
N GLU A 55 9.60 -0.24 -1.20
CA GLU A 55 10.19 -0.45 -2.52
C GLU A 55 10.31 -1.95 -2.81
N ILE A 56 9.85 -2.38 -3.97
CA ILE A 56 9.87 -3.79 -4.38
C ILE A 56 10.48 -3.88 -5.77
N VAL A 57 11.51 -4.70 -5.91
CA VAL A 57 12.14 -5.04 -7.19
C VAL A 57 11.88 -6.50 -7.49
N VAL A 58 11.32 -6.78 -8.65
CA VAL A 58 10.96 -8.15 -9.08
C VAL A 58 11.74 -8.49 -10.33
N HIS A 59 12.60 -9.50 -10.23
CA HIS A 59 13.44 -10.00 -11.32
C HIS A 59 12.73 -11.05 -12.18
N ASP A 60 13.45 -11.75 -13.04
CA ASP A 60 12.88 -12.64 -14.05
C ASP A 60 12.05 -13.78 -13.42
N ARG A 61 10.81 -13.96 -13.91
CA ARG A 61 9.87 -14.99 -13.47
C ARG A 61 9.57 -15.01 -11.96
N ALA A 62 9.99 -13.96 -11.25
CA ALA A 62 9.70 -13.83 -9.83
C ALA A 62 8.27 -13.29 -9.60
N GLU A 63 7.69 -13.67 -8.47
CA GLU A 63 6.37 -13.23 -8.06
C GLU A 63 6.40 -12.70 -6.62
N VAL A 64 5.87 -11.50 -6.40
CA VAL A 64 5.71 -10.91 -5.07
C VAL A 64 4.25 -10.60 -4.82
N LYS A 65 3.72 -11.07 -3.70
CA LYS A 65 2.43 -10.65 -3.14
C LYS A 65 2.68 -9.83 -1.88
N TYR A 66 2.30 -8.57 -1.94
CA TYR A 66 2.44 -7.64 -0.81
C TYR A 66 1.07 -7.22 -0.31
N SER A 67 0.75 -7.60 0.90
CA SER A 67 -0.54 -7.33 1.53
C SER A 67 -0.36 -6.40 2.73
N THR A 68 -1.24 -5.42 2.89
CA THR A 68 -1.31 -4.60 4.09
C THR A 68 -2.72 -4.57 4.65
N VAL A 69 -2.80 -4.72 5.97
CA VAL A 69 -4.01 -4.47 6.74
C VAL A 69 -3.67 -3.40 7.75
N GLN A 70 -4.25 -2.22 7.57
CA GLN A 70 -4.00 -1.07 8.42
C GLN A 70 -5.29 -0.70 9.16
N ASN A 71 -5.23 -0.78 10.49
CA ASN A 71 -6.31 -0.42 11.39
C ASN A 71 -5.78 0.56 12.45
N TRP A 72 -5.67 1.80 12.03
CA TRP A 72 -5.17 2.88 12.85
C TRP A 72 -6.29 3.53 13.66
N TYR A 73 -5.92 4.24 14.73
CA TYR A 73 -6.87 5.05 15.48
C TYR A 73 -7.34 6.27 14.63
N PRO A 74 -8.65 6.45 14.42
CA PRO A 74 -9.18 7.47 13.53
C PRO A 74 -9.37 8.86 14.19
N GLY A 75 -9.16 9.00 15.47
CA GLY A 75 -9.59 10.14 16.29
C GLY A 75 -10.87 9.82 17.05
N ASP A 76 -11.28 10.75 17.91
CA ASP A 76 -12.49 10.64 18.74
C ASP A 76 -13.79 10.94 17.93
N ALA A 77 -14.92 10.97 18.63
CA ALA A 77 -16.22 11.22 18.02
C ALA A 77 -16.35 12.64 17.42
N GLU A 78 -15.57 13.58 17.89
CA GLU A 78 -15.48 14.96 17.42
C GLU A 78 -14.44 15.13 16.29
N GLY A 79 -13.68 14.08 15.95
CA GLY A 79 -12.63 14.09 14.94
C GLY A 79 -11.30 14.64 15.43
N LYS A 80 -11.07 14.65 16.75
CA LYS A 80 -9.82 15.11 17.35
C LYS A 80 -8.85 13.95 17.53
N GLY A 81 -7.56 14.20 17.31
CA GLY A 81 -6.52 13.18 17.42
C GLY A 81 -6.48 12.26 16.18
N GLY A 82 -5.91 11.09 16.37
CA GLY A 82 -5.83 10.05 15.34
C GLY A 82 -4.54 10.08 14.52
N ILE A 83 -4.37 9.07 13.68
CA ILE A 83 -3.15 8.84 12.92
C ILE A 83 -3.21 9.52 11.56
N TYR A 84 -2.13 10.21 11.19
CA TYR A 84 -1.83 10.64 9.83
C TYR A 84 -0.97 9.57 9.18
N ASN A 85 -1.54 8.86 8.22
CA ASN A 85 -0.94 7.70 7.57
C ASN A 85 -0.53 8.03 6.13
N PHE A 86 0.74 8.36 5.94
CA PHE A 86 1.31 8.76 4.66
C PHE A 86 2.26 7.68 4.15
N VAL A 87 1.85 6.96 3.10
CA VAL A 87 2.60 5.81 2.60
C VAL A 87 2.85 5.92 1.09
N THR A 88 4.11 5.80 0.72
CA THR A 88 4.53 5.66 -0.67
C THR A 88 4.98 4.23 -0.93
N LYS A 89 4.39 3.56 -1.92
CA LYS A 89 4.79 2.21 -2.36
C LYS A 89 5.20 2.23 -3.83
N ARG A 90 6.35 1.64 -4.13
CA ARG A 90 6.93 1.61 -5.47
C ARG A 90 7.35 0.19 -5.84
N GLY A 91 6.69 -0.37 -6.84
CA GLY A 91 7.04 -1.66 -7.43
C GLY A 91 7.76 -1.48 -8.76
N HIS A 92 8.77 -2.28 -8.99
CA HIS A 92 9.49 -2.35 -10.25
C HIS A 92 9.54 -3.80 -10.73
N CYS A 93 8.62 -4.16 -11.62
CA CYS A 93 8.66 -5.42 -12.37
C CYS A 93 9.73 -5.29 -13.46
N LYS A 94 11.00 -5.50 -13.06
CA LYS A 94 12.19 -5.31 -13.89
C LYS A 94 12.40 -6.48 -14.83
N GLY A 95 12.09 -7.69 -14.35
CA GLY A 95 12.35 -8.94 -15.07
C GLY A 95 11.25 -9.34 -16.03
N VAL A 96 11.60 -10.20 -16.97
CA VAL A 96 10.67 -10.86 -17.92
C VAL A 96 9.74 -11.78 -17.12
N ASP A 97 8.44 -11.80 -17.47
CA ASP A 97 7.40 -12.61 -16.82
C ASP A 97 7.26 -12.35 -15.31
N SER A 98 7.78 -11.23 -14.79
CA SER A 98 7.70 -10.86 -13.39
C SER A 98 6.29 -10.44 -12.98
N LYS A 99 5.92 -10.70 -11.72
CA LYS A 99 4.57 -10.42 -11.22
C LYS A 99 4.61 -9.72 -9.86
N LEU A 100 3.80 -8.67 -9.72
CA LEU A 100 3.62 -7.97 -8.46
C LEU A 100 2.14 -7.76 -8.16
N SER A 101 1.69 -8.26 -7.02
CA SER A 101 0.32 -8.04 -6.53
C SER A 101 0.34 -7.20 -5.24
N TRP A 102 -0.40 -6.10 -5.27
CA TRP A 102 -0.68 -5.26 -4.11
C TRP A 102 -2.08 -5.53 -3.59
N THR A 103 -2.19 -5.86 -2.32
CA THR A 103 -3.48 -5.90 -1.62
C THR A 103 -3.44 -4.95 -0.44
N GLN A 104 -4.43 -4.07 -0.31
CA GLN A 104 -4.50 -3.16 0.82
C GLN A 104 -5.92 -2.98 1.34
N VAL A 105 -6.03 -3.03 2.66
CA VAL A 105 -7.24 -2.74 3.40
C VAL A 105 -6.92 -1.56 4.33
N GLU A 106 -7.59 -0.44 4.07
CA GLU A 106 -7.43 0.80 4.83
C GLU A 106 -8.69 1.01 5.66
N THR A 107 -8.53 0.83 6.96
CA THR A 107 -9.53 1.17 7.95
C THR A 107 -8.87 1.98 9.06
N GLY A 108 -9.60 2.89 9.66
CA GLY A 108 -9.01 3.78 10.65
C GLY A 108 -8.25 4.94 10.00
N SER A 109 -7.28 5.51 10.70
CA SER A 109 -6.59 6.77 10.44
C SER A 109 -7.51 8.00 10.39
N ALA A 110 -7.07 9.12 10.92
CA ALA A 110 -7.74 10.39 10.69
C ALA A 110 -7.56 10.84 9.24
N ILE A 111 -6.33 10.72 8.73
CA ILE A 111 -5.99 11.01 7.34
C ILE A 111 -5.15 9.86 6.77
N THR A 112 -5.58 9.32 5.65
CA THR A 112 -4.78 8.37 4.85
C THR A 112 -4.41 9.00 3.52
N TRP A 113 -3.11 8.97 3.19
CA TRP A 113 -2.61 9.35 1.89
C TRP A 113 -1.68 8.24 1.36
N LYS A 114 -2.18 7.44 0.41
CA LYS A 114 -1.49 6.21 0.00
C LYS A 114 -1.62 5.91 -1.48
N TYR A 115 -0.48 5.93 -2.16
CA TYR A 115 -0.39 5.76 -3.61
C TYR A 115 0.64 4.69 -4.03
N PRO A 116 0.28 3.40 -4.02
CA PRO A 116 1.09 2.36 -4.65
C PRO A 116 1.27 2.61 -6.14
N SER A 117 2.45 2.27 -6.63
CA SER A 117 2.77 2.36 -8.06
C SER A 117 3.53 1.13 -8.52
N THR A 118 3.37 0.75 -9.80
CA THR A 118 4.18 -0.30 -10.42
C THR A 118 4.67 0.14 -11.79
N ILE A 119 5.97 -0.03 -12.02
CA ILE A 119 6.59 0.09 -13.34
C ILE A 119 6.73 -1.33 -13.91
N LEU A 120 6.08 -1.59 -15.03
CA LEU A 120 6.10 -2.84 -15.77
C LEU A 120 7.14 -2.73 -16.89
N LYS A 121 8.41 -3.03 -16.58
CA LYS A 121 9.54 -2.85 -17.48
C LYS A 121 9.91 -4.11 -18.24
N GLY A 122 9.86 -5.26 -17.57
CA GLY A 122 10.13 -6.55 -18.21
C GLY A 122 9.01 -6.94 -19.16
N ASP A 123 9.36 -7.58 -20.27
CA ASP A 123 8.37 -8.11 -21.20
C ASP A 123 7.46 -9.14 -20.50
N ASN A 124 6.18 -9.19 -20.85
CA ASN A 124 5.14 -10.03 -20.25
C ASN A 124 4.91 -9.78 -18.74
N SER A 125 5.53 -8.77 -18.14
CA SER A 125 5.33 -8.50 -16.71
C SER A 125 3.89 -8.09 -16.40
N SER A 126 3.45 -8.40 -15.19
CA SER A 126 2.08 -8.10 -14.76
C SER A 126 2.01 -7.55 -13.36
N SER A 127 1.02 -6.69 -13.12
CA SER A 127 0.75 -6.17 -11.77
C SER A 127 -0.74 -6.10 -11.48
N GLU A 128 -1.10 -6.43 -10.25
CA GLU A 128 -2.45 -6.33 -9.75
C GLU A 128 -2.51 -5.41 -8.54
N PHE A 129 -3.59 -4.65 -8.45
CA PHE A 129 -3.87 -3.77 -7.32
C PHE A 129 -5.29 -3.98 -6.83
N TYR A 130 -5.41 -4.46 -5.61
CA TYR A 130 -6.67 -4.65 -4.91
C TYR A 130 -6.72 -3.75 -3.68
N SER A 131 -7.72 -2.90 -3.57
CA SER A 131 -7.84 -1.94 -2.48
C SER A 131 -9.26 -1.85 -1.97
N VAL A 132 -9.37 -1.79 -0.65
CA VAL A 132 -10.62 -1.43 0.04
C VAL A 132 -10.31 -0.32 1.02
N ALA A 133 -11.01 0.81 0.92
CA ALA A 133 -10.95 1.91 1.87
C ALA A 133 -12.31 2.11 2.52
N VAL A 134 -12.37 1.98 3.83
CA VAL A 134 -13.59 2.18 4.63
C VAL A 134 -13.37 3.35 5.57
N THR A 135 -14.15 4.41 5.39
CA THR A 135 -14.05 5.62 6.19
C THR A 135 -15.38 5.94 6.88
N ASN A 136 -15.31 6.48 8.08
CA ASN A 136 -16.46 6.87 8.89
C ASN A 136 -16.16 8.18 9.65
N ASN A 137 -17.19 8.81 10.22
CA ASN A 137 -17.11 10.04 10.99
C ASN A 137 -16.39 11.17 10.23
N PHE A 138 -15.20 11.56 10.64
CA PHE A 138 -14.41 12.65 10.06
C PHE A 138 -13.18 12.16 9.30
N GLN A 139 -13.03 10.85 9.11
CA GLN A 139 -11.88 10.28 8.42
C GLN A 139 -11.78 10.77 6.98
N GLN A 140 -10.54 10.94 6.53
CA GLN A 140 -10.23 11.30 5.14
C GLN A 140 -9.28 10.28 4.55
N ALA A 141 -9.65 9.70 3.41
CA ALA A 141 -8.80 8.78 2.66
C ALA A 141 -8.62 9.28 1.23
N ASP A 142 -7.40 9.64 0.89
CA ASP A 142 -6.98 9.94 -0.48
C ASP A 142 -6.04 8.83 -0.94
N THR A 143 -6.57 7.91 -1.73
CA THR A 143 -5.87 6.72 -2.18
C THR A 143 -5.79 6.65 -3.70
N GLY A 144 -4.96 5.78 -4.21
CA GLY A 144 -4.86 5.58 -5.64
C GLY A 144 -3.74 4.65 -6.04
N THR A 145 -3.55 4.51 -7.34
CA THR A 145 -2.47 3.70 -7.89
C THR A 145 -1.97 4.22 -9.22
N LYS A 146 -0.74 3.87 -9.57
CA LYS A 146 -0.14 4.14 -10.88
C LYS A 146 0.39 2.85 -11.48
N MET A 147 0.01 2.56 -12.72
CA MET A 147 0.57 1.47 -13.52
C MET A 147 1.25 2.06 -14.75
N ILE A 148 2.55 1.86 -14.86
CA ILE A 148 3.38 2.41 -15.95
C ILE A 148 3.90 1.22 -16.77
N HIS A 149 3.42 1.10 -18.00
CA HIS A 149 3.77 0.04 -18.92
C HIS A 149 4.90 0.49 -19.85
N ILE A 150 6.00 -0.25 -19.86
CA ILE A 150 7.19 0.00 -20.70
C ILE A 150 7.51 -1.22 -21.55
N GLY A 151 7.52 -2.41 -20.96
CA GLY A 151 7.80 -3.67 -21.64
C GLY A 151 6.66 -4.10 -22.57
N ARG A 152 6.94 -5.05 -23.45
CA ARG A 152 5.95 -5.63 -24.38
C ARG A 152 5.02 -6.58 -23.65
N ASN A 153 3.76 -6.66 -24.08
CA ASN A 153 2.74 -7.59 -23.57
C ASN A 153 2.50 -7.47 -22.04
N THR A 154 2.77 -6.31 -21.48
CA THR A 154 2.55 -6.08 -20.04
C THR A 154 1.07 -5.94 -19.72
N ARG A 155 0.68 -6.36 -18.51
CA ARG A 155 -0.72 -6.36 -18.07
C ARG A 155 -0.86 -5.76 -16.69
N SER A 156 -1.95 -5.02 -16.47
CA SER A 156 -2.33 -4.58 -15.14
C SER A 156 -3.82 -4.74 -14.88
N ARG A 157 -4.16 -5.01 -13.62
CA ARG A 157 -5.53 -5.04 -13.12
C ARG A 157 -5.64 -4.14 -11.90
N ILE A 158 -6.66 -3.29 -11.87
CA ILE A 158 -6.94 -2.40 -10.76
C ILE A 158 -8.37 -2.63 -10.31
N ILE A 159 -8.55 -3.00 -9.04
CA ILE A 159 -9.85 -3.09 -8.38
C ILE A 159 -9.75 -2.29 -7.08
N SER A 160 -10.46 -1.17 -7.02
CA SER A 160 -10.53 -0.33 -5.84
C SER A 160 -11.97 -0.13 -5.42
N LYS A 161 -12.24 -0.32 -4.14
CA LYS A 161 -13.56 -0.12 -3.54
C LYS A 161 -13.46 0.84 -2.37
N GLY A 162 -14.38 1.79 -2.28
CA GLY A 162 -14.44 2.76 -1.20
C GLY A 162 -15.84 2.83 -0.60
N ILE A 163 -15.90 2.95 0.71
CA ILE A 163 -17.13 3.16 1.47
C ILE A 163 -16.91 4.35 2.39
N SER A 164 -17.79 5.33 2.32
CA SER A 164 -17.81 6.49 3.21
C SER A 164 -19.11 6.55 3.99
N ALA A 165 -19.02 6.80 5.29
CA ALA A 165 -20.16 7.01 6.18
C ALA A 165 -19.94 8.28 7.03
N GLY A 166 -21.02 8.84 7.58
CA GLY A 166 -20.96 10.04 8.39
C GLY A 166 -20.48 11.27 7.60
N ARG A 167 -19.49 11.96 8.09
CA ARG A 167 -18.86 13.13 7.46
C ARG A 167 -17.53 12.82 6.82
N SER A 168 -17.24 11.55 6.59
CA SER A 168 -15.96 11.12 6.03
C SER A 168 -15.84 11.46 4.54
N GLN A 169 -14.61 11.50 4.08
CA GLN A 169 -14.26 11.77 2.68
C GLN A 169 -13.36 10.65 2.16
N ASN A 170 -13.69 10.12 1.00
CA ASN A 170 -12.92 9.06 0.36
C ASN A 170 -12.73 9.41 -1.11
N SER A 171 -11.48 9.57 -1.52
CA SER A 171 -11.14 9.82 -2.91
C SER A 171 -10.20 8.75 -3.45
N TYR A 172 -10.30 8.47 -4.75
CA TYR A 172 -9.44 7.56 -5.46
C TYR A 172 -8.92 8.22 -6.74
N ARG A 173 -7.59 8.15 -6.95
CA ARG A 173 -6.96 8.58 -8.19
C ARG A 173 -6.14 7.45 -8.82
N GLY A 174 -6.50 7.07 -10.03
CA GLY A 174 -5.81 6.04 -10.81
C GLY A 174 -5.11 6.63 -12.02
N LEU A 175 -3.90 6.12 -12.32
CA LEU A 175 -3.18 6.42 -13.55
C LEU A 175 -2.71 5.12 -14.20
N VAL A 176 -3.06 4.92 -15.46
CA VAL A 176 -2.42 3.91 -16.33
C VAL A 176 -1.73 4.65 -17.46
N LYS A 177 -0.42 4.46 -17.57
CA LYS A 177 0.40 5.10 -18.62
C LYS A 177 1.08 4.02 -19.45
N MET A 178 0.85 4.05 -20.75
CA MET A 178 1.57 3.23 -21.73
C MET A 178 2.67 4.09 -22.35
N LEU A 179 3.89 3.58 -22.35
CA LEU A 179 5.02 4.20 -23.04
C LEU A 179 5.28 3.47 -24.36
N PRO A 180 5.75 4.18 -25.38
CA PRO A 180 6.07 3.59 -26.67
C PRO A 180 7.26 2.64 -26.60
#